data_4ff7b5af8519580014f10c7446515f3d
#
_entry.id   4ff7b5af8519580014f10c7446515f3d
#
_cell.length_a   1.000
_cell.length_b   1.000
_cell.length_c   1.000
_cell.angle_alpha   90.00
_cell.angle_beta   90.00
_cell.angle_gamma   90.00
#
_symmetry.space_group_name_H-M   'P 1'
#
loop_
_entity.id
_entity.type
_entity.pdbx_description
1 polymer ?
#
loop_
_entity_poly.entity_id
_entity_poly.type
_entity_poly.pdbx_seq_one_letter_code
_entity_poly.pdbx_strand_id
1 'polypeptide(L)'
;LGVTVLMSTHTPGAALAQADGVLLLRAGRCTCYDDPHAFARALRQSGDPMLQALPVGAILFDEVPLTVREAQPLAAHLRCKPAPAPQPAGKSVLTLKEICFAYEKKSADVLFRLSLTLTAGKCYGIVGANGSGKSTLLGVMAGVLKPYAGKVQRPVPTALLPQTVQYLFTRDRVDQLVQAETLQHLGITHLAARHPLDLSGGESRLVGLGMVLDTGADTLLLDEPTAGLDAGAKAQLGARLRHLCAAGKTVVLVTHDLDFAEQVADDVAMMFDGEIACMESPADFFADNVFYSCLLYTSPS
;
A
#
# COMPACT_ATOMS: atom_id res chain seq x y z
N LEU A 1 0.48 37.60 -7.16
CA LEU A 1 0.93 37.35 -8.54
C LEU A 1 -0.21 36.96 -9.51
N GLY A 2 -1.46 36.78 -9.07
CA GLY A 2 -2.65 36.59 -9.90
C GLY A 2 -2.60 35.37 -10.85
N VAL A 3 -1.88 34.31 -10.46
CA VAL A 3 -1.79 33.05 -11.23
C VAL A 3 -2.87 32.09 -10.73
N THR A 4 -3.70 31.58 -11.65
CA THR A 4 -4.63 30.49 -11.36
C THR A 4 -3.93 29.16 -11.57
N VAL A 5 -3.96 28.28 -10.58
CA VAL A 5 -3.39 26.91 -10.64
C VAL A 5 -4.54 25.90 -10.65
N LEU A 6 -4.57 25.03 -11.63
CA LEU A 6 -5.50 23.90 -11.69
C LEU A 6 -4.70 22.62 -11.51
N MET A 7 -5.03 21.84 -10.45
CA MET A 7 -4.40 20.57 -10.15
C MET A 7 -5.40 19.42 -10.26
N SER A 8 -5.07 18.39 -11.00
CA SER A 8 -5.85 17.14 -11.08
C SER A 8 -5.24 16.09 -10.17
N THR A 9 -6.05 15.53 -9.28
CA THR A 9 -5.61 14.48 -8.35
C THR A 9 -6.76 13.53 -8.02
N HIS A 10 -6.45 12.28 -7.72
CA HIS A 10 -7.38 11.29 -7.14
C HIS A 10 -7.12 11.07 -5.64
N THR A 11 -6.09 11.73 -5.08
CA THR A 11 -5.77 11.74 -3.65
C THR A 11 -5.79 13.18 -3.12
N PRO A 12 -6.98 13.75 -2.89
CA PRO A 12 -7.14 15.18 -2.66
C PRO A 12 -6.66 15.68 -1.29
N GLY A 13 -6.36 14.79 -0.33
CA GLY A 13 -6.11 15.15 1.06
C GLY A 13 -5.16 16.34 1.27
N ALA A 14 -3.94 16.29 0.73
CA ALA A 14 -2.97 17.39 0.88
C ALA A 14 -3.34 18.63 0.05
N ALA A 15 -3.97 18.44 -1.12
CA ALA A 15 -4.36 19.53 -2.01
C ALA A 15 -5.51 20.38 -1.46
N LEU A 16 -6.48 19.75 -0.79
CA LEU A 16 -7.66 20.43 -0.24
C LEU A 16 -7.32 21.49 0.80
N ALA A 17 -6.26 21.28 1.59
CA ALA A 17 -5.80 22.24 2.59
C ALA A 17 -5.30 23.57 1.98
N GLN A 18 -4.97 23.59 0.68
CA GLN A 18 -4.41 24.73 -0.04
C GLN A 18 -5.31 25.23 -1.19
N ALA A 19 -6.41 24.53 -1.46
CA ALA A 19 -7.32 24.85 -2.56
C ALA A 19 -8.30 25.93 -2.16
N ASP A 20 -8.58 26.88 -3.07
CA ASP A 20 -9.65 27.86 -2.93
C ASP A 20 -11.02 27.27 -3.32
N GLY A 21 -11.05 26.22 -4.14
CA GLY A 21 -12.27 25.53 -4.57
C GLY A 21 -11.98 24.16 -5.17
N VAL A 22 -13.02 23.37 -5.40
CA VAL A 22 -12.92 21.99 -5.89
C VAL A 22 -13.82 21.78 -7.10
N LEU A 23 -13.28 21.15 -8.13
CA LEU A 23 -14.01 20.67 -9.30
C LEU A 23 -14.09 19.13 -9.26
N LEU A 24 -15.25 18.59 -8.91
CA LEU A 24 -15.50 17.14 -8.93
C LEU A 24 -15.94 16.71 -10.32
N LEU A 25 -15.10 15.92 -10.99
CA LEU A 25 -15.41 15.29 -12.27
C LEU A 25 -15.88 13.85 -12.06
N ARG A 26 -17.10 13.53 -12.47
CA ARG A 26 -17.67 12.18 -12.36
C ARG A 26 -18.57 11.88 -13.55
N ALA A 27 -18.33 10.75 -14.23
CA ALA A 27 -19.13 10.29 -15.38
C ALA A 27 -19.40 11.40 -16.41
N GLY A 28 -18.40 12.20 -16.74
CA GLY A 28 -18.50 13.30 -17.70
C GLY A 28 -19.23 14.55 -17.20
N ARG A 29 -19.62 14.60 -15.93
CA ARG A 29 -20.22 15.78 -15.28
C ARG A 29 -19.21 16.44 -14.34
N CYS A 30 -19.26 17.77 -14.29
CA CYS A 30 -18.44 18.58 -13.39
C CYS A 30 -19.36 19.25 -12.35
N THR A 31 -19.03 19.08 -11.08
CA THR A 31 -19.67 19.80 -9.97
C THR A 31 -18.64 20.70 -9.32
N CYS A 32 -18.95 21.98 -9.16
CA CYS A 32 -18.07 22.98 -8.56
C CYS A 32 -18.44 23.20 -7.10
N TYR A 33 -17.41 23.33 -6.27
CA TYR A 33 -17.53 23.72 -4.86
C TYR A 33 -16.56 24.88 -4.61
N ASP A 34 -17.10 26.02 -4.15
CA ASP A 34 -16.31 27.22 -3.87
C ASP A 34 -15.56 27.15 -2.53
N ASP A 35 -15.78 26.07 -1.77
CA ASP A 35 -15.16 25.80 -0.47
C ASP A 35 -14.82 24.30 -0.36
N PRO A 36 -13.56 23.94 -0.10
CA PRO A 36 -13.16 22.55 0.12
C PRO A 36 -13.91 21.85 1.26
N HIS A 37 -14.29 22.58 2.33
CA HIS A 37 -15.11 22.01 3.41
C HIS A 37 -16.53 21.70 2.95
N ALA A 38 -17.11 22.53 2.05
CA ALA A 38 -18.42 22.24 1.44
C ALA A 38 -18.37 20.96 0.60
N PHE A 39 -17.31 20.77 -0.17
CA PHE A 39 -17.04 19.52 -0.91
C PHE A 39 -16.97 18.33 0.03
N ALA A 40 -16.16 18.39 1.10
CA ALA A 40 -15.98 17.31 2.05
C ALA A 40 -17.29 16.97 2.80
N ARG A 41 -18.09 17.98 3.19
CA ARG A 41 -19.43 17.78 3.77
C ARG A 41 -20.38 17.08 2.79
N ALA A 42 -20.35 17.45 1.51
CA ALA A 42 -21.20 16.81 0.50
C ALA A 42 -20.85 15.33 0.30
N LEU A 43 -19.56 14.98 0.29
CA LEU A 43 -19.10 13.57 0.24
C LEU A 43 -19.58 12.78 1.46
N ARG A 44 -19.49 13.37 2.65
CA ARG A 44 -19.92 12.74 3.89
C ARG A 44 -21.43 12.49 3.91
N GLN A 45 -22.22 13.49 3.53
CA GLN A 45 -23.69 13.38 3.49
C GLN A 45 -24.20 12.36 2.48
N SER A 46 -23.50 12.24 1.35
CA SER A 46 -23.86 11.24 0.31
C SER A 46 -23.34 9.84 0.59
N GLY A 47 -22.46 9.65 1.59
CA GLY A 47 -21.80 8.37 1.82
C GLY A 47 -20.84 7.99 0.68
N ASP A 48 -20.28 8.98 -0.01
CA ASP A 48 -19.45 8.79 -1.19
C ASP A 48 -18.15 8.05 -0.83
N PRO A 49 -17.73 7.00 -1.59
CA PRO A 49 -16.47 6.30 -1.36
C PRO A 49 -15.23 7.21 -1.38
N MET A 50 -15.28 8.34 -2.10
CA MET A 50 -14.19 9.33 -2.12
C MET A 50 -13.95 10.00 -0.75
N LEU A 51 -14.89 9.90 0.18
CA LEU A 51 -14.68 10.33 1.57
C LEU A 51 -13.42 9.69 2.18
N GLN A 52 -13.10 8.45 1.80
CA GLN A 52 -11.90 7.74 2.25
C GLN A 52 -10.59 8.34 1.74
N ALA A 53 -10.63 9.23 0.75
CA ALA A 53 -9.47 9.94 0.24
C ALA A 53 -9.22 11.28 0.96
N LEU A 54 -10.11 11.68 1.86
CA LEU A 54 -9.97 12.90 2.65
C LEU A 54 -9.07 12.67 3.87
N PRO A 55 -8.52 13.74 4.46
CA PRO A 55 -7.81 13.65 5.73
C PRO A 55 -8.64 12.92 6.80
N VAL A 56 -7.98 12.14 7.66
CA VAL A 56 -8.63 11.33 8.71
C VAL A 56 -9.56 12.18 9.59
N GLY A 57 -9.19 13.44 9.87
CA GLY A 57 -10.06 14.37 10.59
C GLY A 57 -11.41 14.56 9.92
N ALA A 58 -11.45 14.71 8.60
CA ALA A 58 -12.68 14.86 7.83
C ALA A 58 -13.56 13.59 7.84
N ILE A 59 -12.96 12.43 8.06
CA ILE A 59 -13.66 11.15 8.19
C ILE A 59 -14.22 10.97 9.60
N LEU A 60 -13.49 11.38 10.63
CA LEU A 60 -13.83 11.13 12.04
C LEU A 60 -14.82 12.16 12.61
N PHE A 61 -14.70 13.44 12.23
CA PHE A 61 -15.45 14.54 12.84
C PHE A 61 -16.51 15.10 11.92
N ASP A 62 -17.66 15.52 12.47
CA ASP A 62 -18.77 16.11 11.72
C ASP A 62 -18.43 17.50 11.16
N GLU A 63 -17.51 18.21 11.80
CA GLU A 63 -16.98 19.51 11.38
C GLU A 63 -16.12 19.40 10.12
N VAL A 64 -15.72 18.20 9.74
CA VAL A 64 -14.95 17.88 8.52
C VAL A 64 -13.64 18.68 8.42
N PRO A 65 -12.76 18.64 9.43
CA PRO A 65 -11.48 19.33 9.40
C PRO A 65 -10.58 18.77 8.29
N LEU A 66 -10.02 19.65 7.46
CA LEU A 66 -9.15 19.28 6.35
C LEU A 66 -7.66 19.37 6.68
N THR A 67 -7.34 19.95 7.84
CA THR A 67 -5.96 20.09 8.32
C THR A 67 -5.80 19.50 9.73
N VAL A 68 -4.57 19.11 10.08
CA VAL A 68 -4.23 18.66 11.45
C VAL A 68 -4.55 19.76 12.48
N ARG A 69 -4.28 21.03 12.12
CA ARG A 69 -4.54 22.17 13.01
C ARG A 69 -6.03 22.33 13.34
N GLU A 70 -6.91 22.07 12.38
CA GLU A 70 -8.36 22.10 12.61
C GLU A 70 -8.84 20.88 13.38
N ALA A 71 -8.26 19.70 13.12
CA ALA A 71 -8.63 18.45 13.80
C ALA A 71 -8.14 18.38 15.24
N GLN A 72 -7.02 18.99 15.59
CA GLN A 72 -6.38 18.89 16.90
C GLN A 72 -7.30 19.25 18.09
N PRO A 73 -8.06 20.38 18.10
CA PRO A 73 -8.97 20.68 19.18
C PRO A 73 -10.13 19.68 19.30
N LEU A 74 -10.58 19.10 18.18
CA LEU A 74 -11.65 18.09 18.17
C LEU A 74 -11.15 16.75 18.70
N ALA A 75 -9.89 16.42 18.42
CA ALA A 75 -9.25 15.18 18.87
C ALA A 75 -8.90 15.18 20.38
N ALA A 76 -8.86 16.32 21.04
CA ALA A 76 -8.48 16.43 22.46
C ALA A 76 -9.35 15.59 23.41
N HIS A 77 -10.55 15.20 23.00
CA HIS A 77 -11.48 14.37 23.77
C HIS A 77 -11.51 12.90 23.33
N LEU A 78 -10.78 12.53 22.28
CA LEU A 78 -10.72 11.15 21.82
C LEU A 78 -9.88 10.31 22.78
N ARG A 79 -10.44 9.20 23.22
CA ARG A 79 -9.68 8.16 23.92
C ARG A 79 -9.37 7.05 22.93
N CYS A 80 -8.10 6.88 22.59
CA CYS A 80 -7.65 5.74 21.81
C CYS A 80 -7.88 4.45 22.62
N LYS A 81 -8.44 3.42 21.96
CA LYS A 81 -8.42 2.07 22.53
C LYS A 81 -6.96 1.60 22.54
N PRO A 82 -6.51 0.92 23.61
CA PRO A 82 -5.17 0.32 23.60
C PRO A 82 -5.04 -0.62 22.40
N ALA A 83 -3.86 -0.61 21.77
CA ALA A 83 -3.55 -1.54 20.70
C ALA A 83 -3.80 -2.99 21.17
N PRO A 84 -4.30 -3.88 20.30
CA PRO A 84 -4.46 -5.29 20.66
C PRO A 84 -3.10 -5.86 21.08
N ALA A 85 -3.12 -6.70 22.13
CA ALA A 85 -1.91 -7.35 22.63
C ALA A 85 -1.18 -8.10 21.49
N PRO A 86 0.17 -8.11 21.47
CA PRO A 86 0.93 -8.81 20.43
C PRO A 86 0.49 -10.27 20.38
N GLN A 87 0.16 -10.73 19.18
CA GLN A 87 -0.23 -12.12 18.97
C GLN A 87 0.98 -13.05 19.20
N PRO A 88 0.78 -14.28 19.71
CA PRO A 88 1.85 -15.22 19.94
C PRO A 88 2.64 -15.46 18.65
N ALA A 89 3.97 -15.59 18.77
CA ALA A 89 4.88 -15.81 17.66
C ALA A 89 4.44 -17.02 16.82
N GLY A 90 3.95 -16.78 15.61
CA GLY A 90 3.55 -17.80 14.65
C GLY A 90 4.75 -18.58 14.10
N LYS A 91 4.49 -19.63 13.33
CA LYS A 91 5.52 -20.38 12.61
C LYS A 91 6.23 -19.46 11.61
N SER A 92 7.57 -19.47 11.58
CA SER A 92 8.33 -18.72 10.59
C SER A 92 8.04 -19.21 9.17
N VAL A 93 7.69 -18.32 8.27
CA VAL A 93 7.40 -18.58 6.86
C VAL A 93 8.48 -18.06 5.91
N LEU A 94 9.30 -17.13 6.37
CA LEU A 94 10.44 -16.60 5.64
C LEU A 94 11.48 -16.09 6.62
N THR A 95 12.74 -16.45 6.39
CA THR A 95 13.87 -15.95 7.19
C THR A 95 15.01 -15.56 6.26
N LEU A 96 15.47 -14.34 6.42
CA LEU A 96 16.67 -13.77 5.80
C LEU A 96 17.72 -13.59 6.89
N LYS A 97 18.96 -14.05 6.65
CA LYS A 97 20.07 -13.90 7.59
C LYS A 97 21.30 -13.33 6.88
N GLU A 98 21.74 -12.15 7.30
CA GLU A 98 22.95 -11.46 6.81
C GLU A 98 22.99 -11.38 5.27
N ILE A 99 21.87 -11.00 4.65
CA ILE A 99 21.74 -10.92 3.20
C ILE A 99 22.54 -9.75 2.66
N CYS A 100 23.46 -10.03 1.72
CA CYS A 100 24.12 -9.00 0.91
C CYS A 100 23.81 -9.23 -0.56
N PHE A 101 23.41 -8.17 -1.26
CA PHE A 101 23.09 -8.22 -2.67
C PHE A 101 23.54 -6.95 -3.41
N ALA A 102 24.17 -7.14 -4.55
CA ALA A 102 24.49 -6.12 -5.54
C ALA A 102 24.10 -6.64 -6.93
N TYR A 103 23.69 -5.74 -7.83
CA TYR A 103 23.33 -6.11 -9.21
C TYR A 103 24.58 -6.49 -10.03
N GLU A 104 25.71 -5.85 -9.75
CA GLU A 104 26.97 -6.11 -10.42
C GLU A 104 28.08 -6.34 -9.37
N LYS A 105 29.08 -7.15 -9.72
CA LYS A 105 30.19 -7.50 -8.80
C LYS A 105 31.02 -6.31 -8.27
N LYS A 106 30.94 -5.16 -8.93
CA LYS A 106 31.71 -3.94 -8.58
C LYS A 106 30.81 -2.76 -8.18
N SER A 107 29.48 -2.94 -8.17
CA SER A 107 28.56 -1.91 -7.70
C SER A 107 28.45 -1.92 -6.17
N ALA A 108 28.00 -0.80 -5.60
CA ALA A 108 27.65 -0.74 -4.20
C ALA A 108 26.54 -1.75 -3.87
N ASP A 109 26.55 -2.26 -2.66
CA ASP A 109 25.50 -3.16 -2.17
C ASP A 109 24.17 -2.41 -2.13
N VAL A 110 23.12 -3.09 -2.64
CA VAL A 110 21.73 -2.63 -2.56
C VAL A 110 21.07 -3.20 -1.31
N LEU A 111 21.49 -4.39 -0.87
CA LEU A 111 21.14 -4.96 0.43
C LEU A 111 22.44 -5.24 1.17
N PHE A 112 22.54 -4.78 2.41
CA PHE A 112 23.74 -4.91 3.22
C PHE A 112 23.41 -5.59 4.55
N ARG A 113 23.94 -6.81 4.77
CA ARG A 113 23.78 -7.62 5.98
C ARG A 113 22.35 -7.69 6.53
N LEU A 114 21.36 -7.59 5.64
CA LEU A 114 19.95 -7.51 6.01
C LEU A 114 19.48 -8.83 6.64
N SER A 115 18.88 -8.72 7.82
CA SER A 115 18.29 -9.85 8.53
C SER A 115 16.81 -9.54 8.83
N LEU A 116 15.92 -10.50 8.52
CA LEU A 116 14.47 -10.35 8.72
C LEU A 116 13.83 -11.71 8.91
N THR A 117 12.87 -11.82 9.82
CA THR A 117 12.08 -13.05 10.01
C THR A 117 10.61 -12.69 10.00
N LEU A 118 9.83 -13.39 9.17
CA LEU A 118 8.39 -13.23 9.02
C LEU A 118 7.66 -14.45 9.54
N THR A 119 6.54 -14.25 10.22
CA THR A 119 5.68 -15.29 10.79
C THR A 119 4.36 -15.40 10.03
N ALA A 120 3.75 -16.58 10.08
CA ALA A 120 2.50 -16.88 9.37
C ALA A 120 1.33 -16.03 9.85
N GLY A 121 0.41 -15.71 8.93
CA GLY A 121 -0.88 -15.08 9.24
C GLY A 121 -0.81 -13.58 9.48
N LYS A 122 0.30 -12.92 9.17
CA LYS A 122 0.49 -11.47 9.35
C LYS A 122 0.65 -10.72 8.04
N CYS A 123 0.29 -9.45 8.06
CA CYS A 123 0.57 -8.46 7.04
C CYS A 123 1.76 -7.60 7.47
N TYR A 124 2.82 -7.57 6.67
CA TYR A 124 4.02 -6.78 6.90
C TYR A 124 4.09 -5.64 5.89
N GLY A 125 4.18 -4.41 6.37
CA GLY A 125 4.46 -3.22 5.56
C GLY A 125 5.96 -2.94 5.52
N ILE A 126 6.56 -2.81 4.35
CA ILE A 126 7.94 -2.34 4.19
C ILE A 126 7.91 -0.96 3.55
N VAL A 127 8.33 0.03 4.30
CA VAL A 127 8.36 1.44 3.88
C VAL A 127 9.79 1.95 3.79
N GLY A 128 10.02 3.05 3.09
CA GLY A 128 11.34 3.65 2.93
C GLY A 128 11.45 4.49 1.67
N ALA A 129 12.49 5.30 1.57
CA ALA A 129 12.74 6.17 0.42
C ALA A 129 12.91 5.39 -0.90
N ASN A 130 12.72 6.05 -2.03
CA ASN A 130 13.05 5.47 -3.33
C ASN A 130 14.53 5.12 -3.39
N GLY A 131 14.85 3.95 -3.95
CA GLY A 131 16.23 3.46 -4.02
C GLY A 131 16.74 2.77 -2.75
N SER A 132 15.97 2.70 -1.64
CA SER A 132 16.42 2.02 -0.41
C SER A 132 16.56 0.49 -0.54
N GLY A 133 16.15 -0.12 -1.67
CA GLY A 133 16.30 -1.56 -1.93
C GLY A 133 15.04 -2.39 -1.73
N LYS A 134 13.85 -1.80 -1.52
CA LYS A 134 12.59 -2.51 -1.21
C LYS A 134 12.20 -3.56 -2.26
N SER A 135 12.14 -3.17 -3.54
CA SER A 135 11.82 -4.11 -4.62
C SER A 135 12.89 -5.19 -4.80
N THR A 136 14.16 -4.85 -4.55
CA THR A 136 15.27 -5.81 -4.53
C THR A 136 15.09 -6.82 -3.40
N LEU A 137 14.69 -6.37 -2.22
CA LEU A 137 14.37 -7.23 -1.08
C LEU A 137 13.24 -8.20 -1.41
N LEU A 138 12.14 -7.73 -2.01
CA LEU A 138 11.06 -8.61 -2.47
C LEU A 138 11.56 -9.62 -3.51
N GLY A 139 12.42 -9.22 -4.44
CA GLY A 139 13.04 -10.11 -5.43
C GLY A 139 13.88 -11.21 -4.78
N VAL A 140 14.62 -10.89 -3.73
CA VAL A 140 15.38 -11.87 -2.92
C VAL A 140 14.43 -12.78 -2.14
N MET A 141 13.40 -12.24 -1.52
CA MET A 141 12.36 -13.01 -0.82
C MET A 141 11.65 -13.98 -1.75
N ALA A 142 11.31 -13.56 -2.97
CA ALA A 142 10.69 -14.40 -4.00
C ALA A 142 11.64 -15.46 -4.57
N GLY A 143 12.96 -15.24 -4.45
CA GLY A 143 13.99 -16.09 -5.05
C GLY A 143 14.26 -15.80 -6.53
N VAL A 144 13.73 -14.71 -7.04
CA VAL A 144 14.04 -14.17 -8.37
C VAL A 144 15.48 -13.63 -8.39
N LEU A 145 15.89 -12.97 -7.30
CA LEU A 145 17.24 -12.47 -7.11
C LEU A 145 18.00 -13.36 -6.12
N LYS A 146 19.24 -13.70 -6.45
CA LYS A 146 20.09 -14.54 -5.61
C LYS A 146 21.15 -13.67 -4.91
N PRO A 147 21.12 -13.56 -3.57
CA PRO A 147 22.14 -12.81 -2.84
C PRO A 147 23.52 -13.51 -2.97
N TYR A 148 24.59 -12.71 -2.94
CA TYR A 148 25.94 -13.27 -2.99
C TYR A 148 26.44 -13.71 -1.61
N ALA A 149 25.81 -13.21 -0.53
CA ALA A 149 26.11 -13.63 0.85
C ALA A 149 24.80 -13.72 1.66
N GLY A 150 24.86 -14.49 2.75
CA GLY A 150 23.73 -14.73 3.64
C GLY A 150 22.92 -15.96 3.29
N LYS A 151 21.81 -16.19 4.00
CA LYS A 151 20.93 -17.34 3.82
C LYS A 151 19.46 -16.91 3.75
N VAL A 152 18.76 -17.43 2.75
CA VAL A 152 17.30 -17.29 2.59
C VAL A 152 16.64 -18.63 2.87
N GLN A 153 15.70 -18.65 3.81
CA GLN A 153 14.88 -19.82 4.13
C GLN A 153 13.42 -19.50 3.81
N ARG A 154 12.82 -20.28 2.91
CA ARG A 154 11.42 -20.17 2.45
C ARG A 154 10.76 -21.54 2.58
N PRO A 155 10.29 -21.91 3.76
CA PRO A 155 9.68 -23.21 3.98
C PRO A 155 8.30 -23.37 3.34
N VAL A 156 7.71 -22.28 2.83
CA VAL A 156 6.38 -22.26 2.22
C VAL A 156 6.41 -21.60 0.83
N PRO A 157 5.46 -21.94 -0.08
CA PRO A 157 5.34 -21.32 -1.38
C PRO A 157 5.17 -19.80 -1.27
N THR A 158 5.86 -19.07 -2.14
CA THR A 158 5.89 -17.61 -2.16
C THR A 158 5.60 -17.11 -3.58
N ALA A 159 4.71 -16.14 -3.72
CA ALA A 159 4.39 -15.50 -4.99
C ALA A 159 4.62 -13.99 -4.92
N LEU A 160 5.09 -13.42 -6.05
CA LEU A 160 5.45 -12.00 -6.16
C LEU A 160 4.53 -11.29 -7.17
N LEU A 161 3.90 -10.21 -6.73
CA LEU A 161 3.32 -9.18 -7.59
C LEU A 161 4.37 -8.08 -7.79
N PRO A 162 4.99 -7.98 -8.98
CA PRO A 162 6.00 -6.96 -9.24
C PRO A 162 5.37 -5.58 -9.44
N GLN A 163 6.18 -4.52 -9.34
CA GLN A 163 5.75 -3.15 -9.59
C GLN A 163 5.19 -2.98 -11.02
N THR A 164 5.80 -3.60 -12.02
CA THR A 164 5.31 -3.63 -13.41
C THR A 164 4.57 -4.92 -13.67
N VAL A 165 3.24 -4.90 -13.44
CA VAL A 165 2.38 -6.09 -13.55
C VAL A 165 2.27 -6.64 -14.98
N GLN A 166 2.50 -5.80 -15.99
CA GLN A 166 2.43 -6.17 -17.40
C GLN A 166 3.38 -7.33 -17.76
N TYR A 167 4.47 -7.50 -17.01
CA TYR A 167 5.39 -8.64 -17.20
C TYR A 167 4.76 -10.00 -16.88
N LEU A 168 3.65 -10.01 -16.15
CA LEU A 168 2.90 -11.24 -15.85
C LEU A 168 1.92 -11.62 -16.97
N PHE A 169 1.56 -10.68 -17.86
CA PHE A 169 0.53 -10.88 -18.87
C PHE A 169 1.06 -11.69 -20.04
N THR A 170 0.76 -12.99 -20.06
CA THR A 170 1.21 -13.96 -21.06
C THR A 170 0.08 -14.44 -21.97
N ARG A 171 -1.13 -13.87 -21.86
CA ARG A 171 -2.32 -14.23 -22.61
C ARG A 171 -3.04 -12.98 -23.12
N ASP A 172 -3.91 -13.16 -24.11
CA ASP A 172 -4.63 -12.07 -24.75
C ASP A 172 -5.94 -11.68 -24.04
N ARG A 173 -6.37 -12.47 -23.06
CA ARG A 173 -7.61 -12.23 -22.30
C ARG A 173 -7.41 -12.44 -20.82
N VAL A 174 -8.09 -11.63 -20.03
CA VAL A 174 -8.01 -11.69 -18.56
C VAL A 174 -8.52 -13.03 -18.00
N ASP A 175 -9.59 -13.62 -18.58
CA ASP A 175 -10.12 -14.92 -18.16
C ASP A 175 -9.18 -16.12 -18.47
N GLN A 176 -8.14 -15.90 -19.25
CA GLN A 176 -7.06 -16.87 -19.48
C GLN A 176 -5.90 -16.71 -18.49
N LEU A 177 -5.85 -15.58 -17.76
CA LEU A 177 -4.82 -15.24 -16.78
C LEU A 177 -5.26 -15.52 -15.35
N VAL A 178 -6.55 -15.32 -15.07
CA VAL A 178 -7.12 -15.38 -13.71
C VAL A 178 -8.37 -16.26 -13.71
N GLN A 179 -8.50 -17.11 -12.71
CA GLN A 179 -9.64 -18.01 -12.55
C GLN A 179 -10.94 -17.24 -12.34
N ALA A 180 -12.05 -17.77 -12.83
CA ALA A 180 -13.36 -17.12 -12.77
C ALA A 180 -13.78 -16.80 -11.32
N GLU A 181 -13.51 -17.71 -10.37
CA GLU A 181 -13.77 -17.51 -8.95
C GLU A 181 -12.98 -16.34 -8.37
N THR A 182 -11.71 -16.23 -8.72
CA THR A 182 -10.84 -15.12 -8.28
C THR A 182 -11.28 -13.79 -8.90
N LEU A 183 -11.69 -13.77 -10.18
CA LEU A 183 -12.28 -12.59 -10.81
C LEU A 183 -13.54 -12.11 -10.07
N GLN A 184 -14.40 -13.05 -9.65
CA GLN A 184 -15.60 -12.75 -8.88
C GLN A 184 -15.24 -12.19 -7.49
N HIS A 185 -14.32 -12.83 -6.78
CA HIS A 185 -13.85 -12.38 -5.47
C HIS A 185 -13.21 -10.99 -5.52
N LEU A 186 -12.50 -10.68 -6.59
CA LEU A 186 -11.90 -9.37 -6.82
C LEU A 186 -12.89 -8.32 -7.35
N GLY A 187 -14.10 -8.71 -7.74
CA GLY A 187 -15.12 -7.81 -8.32
C GLY A 187 -14.75 -7.30 -9.71
N ILE A 188 -13.89 -8.02 -10.44
CA ILE A 188 -13.38 -7.64 -11.76
C ILE A 188 -13.86 -8.58 -12.89
N THR A 189 -14.94 -9.31 -12.70
CA THR A 189 -15.51 -10.21 -13.70
C THR A 189 -15.83 -9.49 -15.01
N HIS A 190 -16.17 -8.21 -14.96
CA HIS A 190 -16.41 -7.37 -16.14
C HIS A 190 -15.20 -7.18 -17.05
N LEU A 191 -13.99 -7.47 -16.55
CA LEU A 191 -12.74 -7.40 -17.31
C LEU A 191 -12.40 -8.71 -18.02
N ALA A 192 -13.11 -9.81 -17.74
CA ALA A 192 -12.76 -11.17 -18.19
C ALA A 192 -12.44 -11.30 -19.68
N ALA A 193 -13.22 -10.64 -20.54
CA ALA A 193 -13.05 -10.69 -22.00
C ALA A 193 -12.07 -9.64 -22.57
N ARG A 194 -11.56 -8.71 -21.72
CA ARG A 194 -10.68 -7.63 -22.18
C ARG A 194 -9.24 -8.12 -22.38
N HIS A 195 -8.54 -7.45 -23.28
CA HIS A 195 -7.10 -7.64 -23.42
C HIS A 195 -6.36 -7.01 -22.23
N PRO A 196 -5.41 -7.71 -21.58
CA PRO A 196 -4.76 -7.21 -20.36
C PRO A 196 -3.99 -5.90 -20.55
N LEU A 197 -3.48 -5.61 -21.75
CA LEU A 197 -2.77 -4.36 -22.05
C LEU A 197 -3.71 -3.16 -22.28
N ASP A 198 -5.03 -3.39 -22.45
CA ASP A 198 -6.05 -2.34 -22.60
C ASP A 198 -6.66 -1.91 -21.26
N LEU A 199 -6.14 -2.44 -20.16
CA LEU A 199 -6.61 -2.13 -18.82
C LEU A 199 -5.98 -0.85 -18.29
N SER A 200 -6.73 -0.11 -17.47
CA SER A 200 -6.16 0.98 -16.67
C SER A 200 -5.10 0.45 -15.68
N GLY A 201 -4.27 1.33 -15.15
CA GLY A 201 -3.23 0.95 -14.19
C GLY A 201 -3.79 0.20 -12.97
N GLY A 202 -4.91 0.66 -12.42
CA GLY A 202 -5.58 0.01 -11.28
C GLY A 202 -6.18 -1.35 -11.64
N GLU A 203 -6.87 -1.46 -12.79
CA GLU A 203 -7.41 -2.73 -13.29
C GLU A 203 -6.31 -3.75 -13.54
N SER A 204 -5.21 -3.35 -14.19
CA SER A 204 -4.04 -4.20 -14.40
C SER A 204 -3.48 -4.73 -13.08
N ARG A 205 -3.43 -3.88 -12.04
CA ARG A 205 -2.94 -4.25 -10.71
C ARG A 205 -3.84 -5.30 -10.06
N LEU A 206 -5.16 -5.15 -10.15
CA LEU A 206 -6.12 -6.14 -9.62
C LEU A 206 -6.04 -7.47 -10.38
N VAL A 207 -5.87 -7.44 -11.71
CA VAL A 207 -5.63 -8.67 -12.50
C VAL A 207 -4.33 -9.35 -12.08
N GLY A 208 -3.23 -8.60 -11.94
CA GLY A 208 -1.96 -9.13 -11.44
C GLY A 208 -2.08 -9.74 -10.04
N LEU A 209 -2.84 -9.11 -9.14
CA LEU A 209 -3.13 -9.67 -7.81
C LEU A 209 -3.90 -10.99 -7.93
N GLY A 210 -4.91 -11.06 -8.83
CA GLY A 210 -5.64 -12.30 -9.10
C GLY A 210 -4.72 -13.43 -9.54
N MET A 211 -3.78 -13.15 -10.46
CA MET A 211 -2.79 -14.14 -10.91
C MET A 211 -1.93 -14.64 -9.74
N VAL A 212 -1.50 -13.74 -8.86
CA VAL A 212 -0.71 -14.10 -7.66
C VAL A 212 -1.54 -14.95 -6.69
N LEU A 213 -2.81 -14.63 -6.47
CA LEU A 213 -3.72 -15.41 -5.64
C LEU A 213 -3.97 -16.82 -6.19
N ASP A 214 -4.13 -16.96 -7.51
CA ASP A 214 -4.35 -18.24 -8.19
C ASP A 214 -3.16 -19.19 -8.12
N THR A 215 -1.96 -18.70 -7.76
CA THR A 215 -0.80 -19.59 -7.48
C THR A 215 -1.02 -20.47 -6.25
N GLY A 216 -1.96 -20.12 -5.37
CA GLY A 216 -2.18 -20.81 -4.10
C GLY A 216 -1.10 -20.56 -3.05
N ALA A 217 -0.12 -19.70 -3.31
CA ALA A 217 1.00 -19.43 -2.40
C ALA A 217 0.54 -19.00 -1.01
N ASP A 218 1.29 -19.43 0.02
CA ASP A 218 1.02 -19.08 1.42
C ASP A 218 1.60 -17.71 1.80
N THR A 219 2.65 -17.28 1.09
CA THR A 219 3.27 -15.96 1.26
C THR A 219 3.12 -15.14 -0.02
N LEU A 220 2.48 -13.98 0.09
CA LEU A 220 2.25 -13.03 -1.00
C LEU A 220 3.17 -11.83 -0.81
N LEU A 221 4.00 -11.55 -1.81
CA LEU A 221 4.90 -10.40 -1.87
C LEU A 221 4.33 -9.40 -2.86
N LEU A 222 3.99 -8.19 -2.41
CA LEU A 222 3.29 -7.20 -3.21
C LEU A 222 4.12 -5.92 -3.32
N ASP A 223 4.56 -5.58 -4.54
CA ASP A 223 5.32 -4.36 -4.81
C ASP A 223 4.38 -3.26 -5.29
N GLU A 224 4.20 -2.22 -4.46
CA GLU A 224 3.33 -1.07 -4.68
C GLU A 224 1.88 -1.47 -5.08
N PRO A 225 1.18 -2.28 -4.26
CA PRO A 225 -0.12 -2.83 -4.66
C PRO A 225 -1.23 -1.76 -4.79
N THR A 226 -1.04 -0.58 -4.21
CA THR A 226 -2.00 0.54 -4.24
C THR A 226 -1.80 1.51 -5.40
N ALA A 227 -0.73 1.36 -6.19
CA ALA A 227 -0.43 2.29 -7.28
C ALA A 227 -1.55 2.33 -8.32
N GLY A 228 -2.07 3.53 -8.59
CA GLY A 228 -3.16 3.76 -9.55
C GLY A 228 -4.56 3.38 -9.05
N LEU A 229 -4.71 2.99 -7.78
CA LEU A 229 -6.02 2.75 -7.16
C LEU A 229 -6.58 4.03 -6.55
N ASP A 230 -7.89 4.23 -6.71
CA ASP A 230 -8.61 5.23 -5.93
C ASP A 230 -8.81 4.80 -4.46
N ALA A 231 -9.30 5.70 -3.62
CA ALA A 231 -9.47 5.42 -2.19
C ALA A 231 -10.44 4.26 -1.91
N GLY A 232 -11.51 4.13 -2.70
CA GLY A 232 -12.46 3.02 -2.57
C GLY A 232 -11.82 1.67 -2.90
N ALA A 233 -11.06 1.61 -3.99
CA ALA A 233 -10.33 0.41 -4.39
C ALA A 233 -9.22 0.05 -3.38
N LYS A 234 -8.51 1.04 -2.81
CA LYS A 234 -7.54 0.83 -1.72
C LYS A 234 -8.20 0.22 -0.48
N ALA A 235 -9.33 0.77 -0.04
CA ALA A 235 -10.06 0.25 1.12
C ALA A 235 -10.51 -1.21 0.90
N GLN A 236 -11.02 -1.53 -0.29
CA GLN A 236 -11.39 -2.90 -0.66
C GLN A 236 -10.16 -3.82 -0.69
N LEU A 237 -9.05 -3.39 -1.28
CA LEU A 237 -7.80 -4.15 -1.27
C LEU A 237 -7.35 -4.43 0.17
N GLY A 238 -7.32 -3.42 1.03
CA GLY A 238 -6.94 -3.56 2.44
C GLY A 238 -7.80 -4.58 3.19
N ALA A 239 -9.13 -4.53 3.00
CA ALA A 239 -10.05 -5.51 3.59
C ALA A 239 -9.75 -6.94 3.11
N ARG A 240 -9.44 -7.12 1.82
CA ARG A 240 -9.05 -8.43 1.25
C ARG A 240 -7.74 -8.94 1.81
N LEU A 241 -6.71 -8.10 1.91
CA LEU A 241 -5.41 -8.49 2.47
C LEU A 241 -5.56 -8.94 3.92
N ARG A 242 -6.33 -8.22 4.74
CA ARG A 242 -6.63 -8.64 6.12
C ARG A 242 -7.39 -9.96 6.17
N HIS A 243 -8.36 -10.19 5.27
CA HIS A 243 -9.06 -11.46 5.18
C HIS A 243 -8.12 -12.63 4.84
N LEU A 244 -7.17 -12.43 3.91
CA LEU A 244 -6.16 -13.42 3.56
C LEU A 244 -5.26 -13.76 4.75
N CYS A 245 -4.83 -12.75 5.52
CA CYS A 245 -4.03 -12.95 6.73
C CYS A 245 -4.83 -13.71 7.81
N ALA A 246 -6.11 -13.36 8.02
CA ALA A 246 -7.00 -14.09 8.91
C ALA A 246 -7.22 -15.55 8.49
N ALA A 247 -7.15 -15.86 7.19
CA ALA A 247 -7.16 -17.21 6.64
C ALA A 247 -5.80 -17.94 6.72
N GLY A 248 -4.79 -17.33 7.36
CA GLY A 248 -3.46 -17.92 7.60
C GLY A 248 -2.40 -17.61 6.54
N LYS A 249 -2.72 -16.88 5.47
CA LYS A 249 -1.72 -16.42 4.51
C LYS A 249 -0.89 -15.29 5.09
N THR A 250 0.35 -15.15 4.62
CA THR A 250 1.24 -14.06 5.00
C THR A 250 1.36 -13.08 3.84
N VAL A 251 1.23 -11.81 4.12
CA VAL A 251 1.36 -10.74 3.13
C VAL A 251 2.55 -9.86 3.47
N VAL A 252 3.39 -9.57 2.50
CA VAL A 252 4.45 -8.56 2.59
C VAL A 252 4.16 -7.53 1.51
N LEU A 253 3.89 -6.32 1.91
CA LEU A 253 3.68 -5.22 0.96
C LEU A 253 4.81 -4.19 1.07
N VAL A 254 5.35 -3.81 -0.05
CA VAL A 254 6.22 -2.65 -0.20
C VAL A 254 5.36 -1.51 -0.70
N THR A 255 5.40 -0.38 -0.03
CA THR A 255 4.62 0.79 -0.44
C THR A 255 5.22 2.10 0.08
N HIS A 256 4.95 3.17 -0.64
CA HIS A 256 5.15 4.55 -0.18
C HIS A 256 3.84 5.17 0.36
N ASP A 257 2.72 4.45 0.27
CA ASP A 257 1.42 4.84 0.82
C ASP A 257 1.38 4.47 2.31
N LEU A 258 1.81 5.41 3.15
CA LEU A 258 1.95 5.21 4.59
C LEU A 258 0.59 5.01 5.27
N ASP A 259 -0.44 5.73 4.81
CA ASP A 259 -1.81 5.59 5.34
C ASP A 259 -2.35 4.18 5.07
N PHE A 260 -2.06 3.63 3.90
CA PHE A 260 -2.44 2.26 3.58
C PHE A 260 -1.66 1.24 4.42
N ALA A 261 -0.34 1.45 4.59
CA ALA A 261 0.47 0.57 5.44
C ALA A 261 -0.02 0.57 6.88
N GLU A 262 -0.34 1.74 7.45
CA GLU A 262 -0.92 1.88 8.79
C GLU A 262 -2.23 1.11 8.96
N GLN A 263 -3.10 1.16 7.94
CA GLN A 263 -4.42 0.52 7.98
C GLN A 263 -4.37 -1.00 7.88
N VAL A 264 -3.39 -1.57 7.17
CA VAL A 264 -3.42 -2.99 6.80
C VAL A 264 -2.34 -3.84 7.44
N ALA A 265 -1.19 -3.26 7.81
CA ALA A 265 -0.07 -3.99 8.36
C ALA A 265 -0.24 -4.32 9.84
N ASP A 266 0.24 -5.51 10.24
CA ASP A 266 0.40 -5.89 11.65
C ASP A 266 1.75 -5.42 12.19
N ASP A 267 2.79 -5.39 11.34
CA ASP A 267 4.11 -4.85 11.63
C ASP A 267 4.58 -4.00 10.44
N VAL A 268 5.22 -2.88 10.71
CA VAL A 268 5.81 -1.98 9.72
C VAL A 268 7.33 -1.96 9.88
N ALA A 269 8.04 -2.30 8.82
CA ALA A 269 9.49 -2.26 8.75
C ALA A 269 9.95 -1.05 7.95
N MET A 270 10.86 -0.27 8.50
CA MET A 270 11.53 0.81 7.77
C MET A 270 12.80 0.31 7.12
N MET A 271 12.89 0.49 5.81
CA MET A 271 14.09 0.19 5.05
C MET A 271 14.85 1.46 4.72
N PHE A 272 16.14 1.47 5.10
CA PHE A 272 17.05 2.57 4.87
C PHE A 272 18.43 2.03 4.47
N ASP A 273 18.99 2.55 3.39
CA ASP A 273 20.34 2.21 2.88
C ASP A 273 20.66 0.70 2.82
N GLY A 274 19.68 -0.08 2.35
CA GLY A 274 19.81 -1.55 2.18
C GLY A 274 19.65 -2.38 3.44
N GLU A 275 19.29 -1.78 4.57
CA GLU A 275 19.07 -2.43 5.86
C GLU A 275 17.63 -2.22 6.37
N ILE A 276 17.18 -3.07 7.30
CA ILE A 276 15.97 -2.81 8.09
C ILE A 276 16.36 -2.01 9.33
N ALA A 277 15.99 -0.74 9.37
CA ALA A 277 16.32 0.16 10.48
C ALA A 277 15.49 -0.13 11.73
N CYS A 278 14.20 -0.44 11.56
CA CYS A 278 13.30 -0.85 12.64
C CYS A 278 12.15 -1.71 12.07
N MET A 279 11.49 -2.47 12.93
CA MET A 279 10.22 -3.16 12.64
C MET A 279 9.37 -3.13 13.90
N GLU A 280 8.22 -2.48 13.82
CA GLU A 280 7.37 -2.14 14.96
C GLU A 280 5.89 -2.29 14.58
N SER A 281 5.01 -2.29 15.58
CA SER A 281 3.57 -2.19 15.32
C SER A 281 3.25 -0.85 14.64
N PRO A 282 2.19 -0.75 13.81
CA PRO A 282 1.82 0.53 13.20
C PRO A 282 1.63 1.64 14.23
N ALA A 283 1.02 1.33 15.38
CA ALA A 283 0.78 2.30 16.45
C ALA A 283 2.10 2.88 16.98
N ASP A 284 3.12 2.06 17.21
CA ASP A 284 4.43 2.50 17.70
C ASP A 284 5.22 3.21 16.59
N PHE A 285 5.17 2.65 15.37
CA PHE A 285 5.89 3.18 14.21
C PHE A 285 5.45 4.61 13.85
N PHE A 286 4.14 4.88 13.84
CA PHE A 286 3.60 6.18 13.41
C PHE A 286 3.45 7.20 14.55
N ALA A 287 3.46 6.78 15.84
CA ALA A 287 3.23 7.68 16.97
C ALA A 287 4.45 8.58 17.29
N ASP A 288 5.68 8.03 17.35
CA ASP A 288 6.86 8.73 17.89
C ASP A 288 8.16 8.45 17.11
N ASN A 289 8.09 7.85 15.92
CA ASN A 289 9.28 7.42 15.21
C ASN A 289 9.98 8.60 14.52
N VAL A 290 11.21 8.92 14.95
CA VAL A 290 12.07 9.96 14.33
C VAL A 290 12.28 9.69 12.83
N PHE A 291 12.30 8.42 12.42
CA PHE A 291 12.44 8.01 11.02
C PHE A 291 11.21 8.36 10.18
N TYR A 292 9.99 8.33 10.76
CA TYR A 292 8.78 8.77 10.07
C TYR A 292 8.87 10.25 9.66
N SER A 293 9.37 11.09 10.55
CA SER A 293 9.63 12.50 10.24
C SER A 293 10.62 12.66 9.07
N CYS A 294 11.66 11.82 9.01
CA CYS A 294 12.60 11.83 7.89
C CYS A 294 11.95 11.43 6.56
N LEU A 295 11.04 10.44 6.56
CA LEU A 295 10.31 10.02 5.36
C LEU A 295 9.43 11.14 4.79
N LEU A 296 8.77 11.92 5.65
CA LEU A 296 7.94 13.06 5.23
C LEU A 296 8.77 14.17 4.54
N TYR A 297 10.02 14.36 4.97
CA TYR A 297 10.91 15.40 4.40
C TYR A 297 11.68 14.93 3.17
N THR A 298 11.81 13.61 2.94
CA THR A 298 12.55 13.05 1.79
C THR A 298 11.66 12.57 0.65
N SER A 299 10.35 12.58 0.82
CA SER A 299 9.41 12.37 -0.29
C SER A 299 9.49 13.57 -1.22
N PRO A 300 9.85 13.42 -2.50
CA PRO A 300 9.72 14.53 -3.44
C PRO A 300 8.25 14.89 -3.54
N SER A 301 7.95 16.13 -3.21
CA SER A 301 6.66 16.79 -3.41
C SER A 301 6.28 16.85 -4.89
#